data_555aba9aa787e3be4d23fe80eef95624
#
_entry.id   555aba9aa787e3be4d23fe80eef95624
#
_cell.length_a   1.000
_cell.length_b   1.000
_cell.length_c   1.000
_cell.angle_alpha   90.00
_cell.angle_beta   90.00
_cell.angle_gamma   90.00
#
_symmetry.space_group_name_H-M   'P 1'
#
loop_
_entity.id
_entity.type
_entity.pdbx_description
1 polymer ?
#
loop_
_entity_poly.entity_id
_entity_poly.type
_entity_poly.pdbx_seq_one_letter_code
_entity_poly.pdbx_strand_id
1 'polypeptide(L)'
;MSQDVADSLQGPLGRVSIKSAVEDTIKDYLRLLEDQPIDDLYAQVLAQVEPSLLRQVMMHVGDNQSKAARLLGLSRGTLRTKLGKYGL
;
A
#
# COMPACT_ATOMS: atom_id res chain seq x y z
N MET A 1 -25.66 -7.53 -3.94
CA MET A 1 -24.80 -8.68 -3.68
C MET A 1 -23.42 -8.22 -3.36
N SER A 2 -22.80 -8.87 -2.40
CA SER A 2 -21.46 -8.47 -1.96
C SER A 2 -20.41 -8.62 -3.07
N GLN A 3 -20.60 -9.56 -3.97
CA GLN A 3 -19.64 -9.77 -5.03
C GLN A 3 -19.63 -8.60 -6.01
N ASP A 4 -20.81 -8.08 -6.35
CA ASP A 4 -20.90 -6.93 -7.23
C ASP A 4 -20.23 -5.72 -6.61
N VAL A 5 -20.43 -5.52 -5.32
CA VAL A 5 -19.81 -4.43 -4.59
C VAL A 5 -18.29 -4.60 -4.57
N ALA A 6 -17.83 -5.84 -4.34
CA ALA A 6 -16.40 -6.11 -4.32
C ALA A 6 -15.76 -5.82 -5.66
N ASP A 7 -16.42 -6.24 -6.76
CA ASP A 7 -15.90 -5.98 -8.09
C ASP A 7 -15.86 -4.48 -8.38
N SER A 8 -16.92 -3.77 -7.98
CA SER A 8 -16.99 -2.33 -8.18
C SER A 8 -15.89 -1.62 -7.41
N LEU A 9 -15.65 -2.01 -6.17
CA LEU A 9 -14.62 -1.39 -5.34
C LEU A 9 -13.21 -1.70 -5.82
N GLN A 10 -13.00 -2.89 -6.36
CA GLN A 10 -11.69 -3.28 -6.86
C GLN A 10 -11.37 -2.62 -8.20
N GLY A 11 -12.39 -2.40 -9.05
CA GLY A 11 -12.14 -1.81 -10.35
C GLY A 11 -11.01 -2.50 -11.08
N PRO A 12 -10.03 -1.75 -11.61
CA PRO A 12 -8.89 -2.35 -12.28
C PRO A 12 -8.04 -3.23 -11.37
N LEU A 13 -8.12 -3.03 -10.05
CA LEU A 13 -7.39 -3.87 -9.10
C LEU A 13 -7.94 -5.28 -9.02
N GLY A 14 -9.14 -5.53 -9.57
CA GLY A 14 -9.69 -6.87 -9.62
C GLY A 14 -8.86 -7.83 -10.42
N ARG A 15 -8.01 -7.32 -11.32
CA ARG A 15 -7.10 -8.15 -12.11
C ARG A 15 -5.85 -8.53 -11.34
N VAL A 16 -5.48 -7.69 -10.40
CA VAL A 16 -4.27 -7.89 -9.60
C VAL A 16 -4.74 -8.02 -8.17
N SER A 17 -4.67 -9.21 -7.62
CA SER A 17 -5.21 -9.45 -6.29
C SER A 17 -4.23 -8.99 -5.22
N ILE A 18 -4.34 -7.72 -4.83
CA ILE A 18 -3.56 -7.19 -3.71
C ILE A 18 -3.91 -7.95 -2.44
N LYS A 19 -5.19 -8.23 -2.25
CA LYS A 19 -5.65 -8.96 -1.08
C LYS A 19 -4.94 -10.31 -0.97
N SER A 20 -4.93 -11.07 -2.05
CA SER A 20 -4.29 -12.38 -2.06
C SER A 20 -2.79 -12.28 -1.78
N ALA A 21 -2.13 -11.32 -2.42
CA ALA A 21 -0.70 -11.14 -2.24
C ALA A 21 -0.37 -10.81 -0.78
N VAL A 22 -1.16 -9.94 -0.16
CA VAL A 22 -0.95 -9.57 1.23
C VAL A 22 -1.21 -10.77 2.14
N GLU A 23 -2.31 -11.48 1.91
CA GLU A 23 -2.66 -12.63 2.74
C GLU A 23 -1.58 -13.70 2.70
N ASP A 24 -1.10 -14.02 1.51
CA ASP A 24 -0.06 -15.04 1.35
C ASP A 24 1.24 -14.61 2.01
N THR A 25 1.62 -13.37 1.79
CA THR A 25 2.86 -12.84 2.33
C THR A 25 2.82 -12.80 3.86
N ILE A 26 1.72 -12.31 4.43
CA ILE A 26 1.60 -12.21 5.87
C ILE A 26 1.55 -13.59 6.51
N LYS A 27 0.85 -14.53 5.87
CA LYS A 27 0.78 -15.90 6.36
C LYS A 27 2.18 -16.51 6.47
N ASP A 28 2.99 -16.35 5.42
CA ASP A 28 4.35 -16.85 5.41
C ASP A 28 5.21 -16.17 6.47
N TYR A 29 5.05 -14.87 6.59
CA TYR A 29 5.82 -14.08 7.54
C TYR A 29 5.54 -14.52 8.97
N LEU A 30 4.27 -14.71 9.31
CA LEU A 30 3.88 -15.14 10.64
C LEU A 30 4.40 -16.54 10.94
N ARG A 31 4.43 -17.40 9.94
CA ARG A 31 4.95 -18.76 10.11
C ARG A 31 6.44 -18.72 10.43
N LEU A 32 7.19 -17.86 9.75
CA LEU A 32 8.63 -17.75 9.98
C LEU A 32 8.95 -17.16 11.34
N LEU A 33 8.03 -16.37 11.89
CA LEU A 33 8.28 -15.65 13.14
C LEU A 33 7.52 -16.20 14.33
N GLU A 34 6.97 -17.40 14.21
CA GLU A 34 6.10 -17.93 15.28
C GLU A 34 6.81 -18.07 16.62
N ASP A 35 8.12 -18.23 16.60
CA ASP A 35 8.92 -18.38 17.82
C ASP A 35 9.54 -17.08 18.30
N GLN A 36 9.24 -15.96 17.61
CA GLN A 36 9.84 -14.68 17.95
C GLN A 36 8.75 -13.67 18.30
N PRO A 37 8.99 -12.88 19.35
CA PRO A 37 8.00 -11.85 19.72
C PRO A 37 7.96 -10.76 18.66
N ILE A 38 6.74 -10.37 18.29
CA ILE A 38 6.51 -9.29 17.34
C ILE A 38 5.58 -8.30 18.01
N ASP A 39 6.05 -7.08 18.22
CA ASP A 39 5.25 -6.08 18.91
C ASP A 39 4.65 -5.04 17.97
N ASP A 40 5.24 -4.86 16.79
CA ASP A 40 4.85 -3.77 15.91
C ASP A 40 4.66 -4.23 14.46
N LEU A 41 4.06 -5.39 14.26
CA LEU A 41 3.85 -5.94 12.94
C LEU A 41 3.11 -4.97 12.01
N TYR A 42 2.11 -4.29 12.54
CA TYR A 42 1.35 -3.34 11.74
C TYR A 42 2.27 -2.27 11.16
N ALA A 43 3.09 -1.66 12.00
CA ALA A 43 4.02 -0.64 11.54
C ALA A 43 5.05 -1.20 10.57
N GLN A 44 5.50 -2.42 10.79
CA GLN A 44 6.46 -3.05 9.89
C GLN A 44 5.88 -3.29 8.51
N VAL A 45 4.63 -3.75 8.46
CA VAL A 45 3.97 -3.98 7.18
C VAL A 45 3.77 -2.67 6.43
N LEU A 46 3.29 -1.64 7.13
CA LEU A 46 3.08 -0.34 6.49
C LEU A 46 4.39 0.28 6.01
N ALA A 47 5.48 0.04 6.73
CA ALA A 47 6.79 0.56 6.34
C ALA A 47 7.27 -0.04 5.02
N GLN A 48 6.74 -1.17 4.63
CA GLN A 48 7.07 -1.77 3.34
C GLN A 48 6.06 -1.41 2.27
N VAL A 49 4.77 -1.44 2.62
CA VAL A 49 3.70 -1.25 1.65
C VAL A 49 3.59 0.21 1.23
N GLU A 50 3.60 1.11 2.19
CA GLU A 50 3.34 2.52 1.89
C GLU A 50 4.40 3.14 0.99
N PRO A 51 5.71 3.01 1.30
CA PRO A 51 6.70 3.59 0.40
C PRO A 51 6.71 2.95 -0.98
N SER A 52 6.39 1.67 -1.07
CA SER A 52 6.30 1.00 -2.36
C SER A 52 5.17 1.58 -3.20
N LEU A 53 4.02 1.80 -2.59
CA LEU A 53 2.88 2.42 -3.26
C LEU A 53 3.24 3.83 -3.73
N LEU A 54 3.80 4.64 -2.84
CA LEU A 54 4.15 6.02 -3.16
C LEU A 54 5.17 6.09 -4.28
N ARG A 55 6.18 5.23 -4.21
CA ARG A 55 7.22 5.21 -5.24
C ARG A 55 6.65 4.90 -6.61
N GLN A 56 5.78 3.90 -6.69
CA GLN A 56 5.19 3.53 -7.97
C GLN A 56 4.30 4.64 -8.52
N VAL A 57 3.53 5.30 -7.65
CA VAL A 57 2.69 6.40 -8.09
C VAL A 57 3.53 7.58 -8.57
N MET A 58 4.58 7.93 -7.83
CA MET A 58 5.46 9.04 -8.24
C MET A 58 6.13 8.76 -9.58
N MET A 59 6.58 7.54 -9.80
CA MET A 59 7.14 7.16 -11.07
C MET A 59 6.11 7.27 -12.19
N HIS A 60 4.89 6.84 -11.92
CA HIS A 60 3.82 6.86 -12.91
C HIS A 60 3.46 8.29 -13.35
N VAL A 61 3.50 9.24 -12.43
CA VAL A 61 3.12 10.63 -12.73
C VAL A 61 4.33 11.53 -13.04
N GLY A 62 5.52 10.93 -13.17
CA GLY A 62 6.72 11.70 -13.50
C GLY A 62 7.07 12.73 -12.44
N ASP A 63 6.96 12.35 -11.18
CA ASP A 63 7.28 13.20 -10.02
C ASP A 63 6.38 14.42 -9.87
N ASN A 64 5.21 14.41 -10.51
CA ASN A 64 4.24 15.48 -10.35
C ASN A 64 3.41 15.25 -9.10
N GLN A 65 3.74 15.97 -8.02
CA GLN A 65 3.11 15.73 -6.73
C GLN A 65 1.60 16.05 -6.74
N SER A 66 1.19 17.05 -7.51
CA SER A 66 -0.24 17.37 -7.59
C SER A 66 -1.03 16.24 -8.21
N LYS A 67 -0.50 15.64 -9.28
CA LYS A 67 -1.14 14.48 -9.91
C LYS A 67 -1.11 13.28 -8.99
N ALA A 68 0.00 13.06 -8.31
CA ALA A 68 0.12 11.94 -7.39
C ALA A 68 -0.89 12.04 -6.25
N ALA A 69 -1.01 13.22 -5.66
CA ALA A 69 -1.96 13.43 -4.57
C ALA A 69 -3.38 13.15 -5.02
N ARG A 70 -3.72 13.63 -6.22
CA ARG A 70 -5.05 13.40 -6.78
C ARG A 70 -5.30 11.91 -7.03
N LEU A 71 -4.32 11.25 -7.62
CA LEU A 71 -4.44 9.82 -7.92
C LEU A 71 -4.61 9.00 -6.64
N LEU A 72 -3.89 9.36 -5.59
CA LEU A 72 -3.93 8.65 -4.32
C LEU A 72 -5.11 9.06 -3.44
N GLY A 73 -5.76 10.17 -3.75
CA GLY A 73 -6.83 10.67 -2.90
C GLY A 73 -6.32 11.32 -1.62
N LEU A 74 -5.10 11.86 -1.66
CA LEU A 74 -4.48 12.52 -0.51
C LEU A 74 -4.36 14.01 -0.77
N SER A 75 -4.29 14.81 0.30
CA SER A 75 -3.92 16.20 0.15
C SER A 75 -2.43 16.29 -0.21
N ARG A 76 -2.05 17.40 -0.85
CA ARG A 76 -0.63 17.59 -1.18
C ARG A 76 0.25 17.61 0.05
N GLY A 77 -0.25 18.24 1.13
CA GLY A 77 0.51 18.28 2.37
C GLY A 77 0.75 16.89 2.97
N THR A 78 -0.29 16.07 2.98
CA THR A 78 -0.17 14.71 3.46
C THR A 78 0.82 13.92 2.60
N LEU A 79 0.71 14.06 1.28
CA LEU A 79 1.62 13.36 0.39
C LEU A 79 3.07 13.78 0.63
N ARG A 80 3.32 15.08 0.75
CA ARG A 80 4.68 15.58 0.98
C ARG A 80 5.25 15.06 2.28
N THR A 81 4.42 15.04 3.34
CA THR A 81 4.86 14.51 4.62
C THR A 81 5.24 13.04 4.51
N LYS A 82 4.43 12.27 3.80
CA LYS A 82 4.72 10.85 3.62
C LYS A 82 5.95 10.61 2.77
N LEU A 83 6.11 11.39 1.70
CA LEU A 83 7.31 11.27 0.87
C LEU A 83 8.57 11.58 1.68
N GLY A 84 8.51 12.62 2.50
CA GLY A 84 9.63 12.98 3.36
C GLY A 84 9.95 11.90 4.39
N LYS A 85 8.91 11.27 4.93
CA LYS A 85 9.09 10.20 5.92
C LYS A 85 9.92 9.05 5.34
N TYR A 86 9.74 8.75 4.08
CA TYR A 86 10.43 7.62 3.45
C TYR A 86 11.62 8.03 2.59
N GLY A 87 11.96 9.32 2.56
CA GLY A 87 13.07 9.80 1.75
C GLY A 87 12.84 9.72 0.26
N LEU A 88 11.59 9.91 -0.13
CA LEU A 88 11.22 9.84 -1.55
C LEU A 88 11.10 11.19 -2.24
#